data_a6b0022005ab55cd88efd0a1ba9ce408
#
_entry.id   a6b0022005ab55cd88efd0a1ba9ce408
#
_cell.length_a   1.000
_cell.length_b   1.000
_cell.length_c   1.000
_cell.angle_alpha   90.00
_cell.angle_beta   90.00
_cell.angle_gamma   90.00
#
_symmetry.space_group_name_H-M   'P 1'
#
loop_
_entity.id
_entity.type
_entity.pdbx_description
1 polymer ?
#
loop_
_entity_poly.entity_id
_entity_poly.type
_entity_poly.pdbx_seq_one_letter_code
_entity_poly.pdbx_strand_id
1 'polypeptide(L)'
;MIKRQPRIVIIGGGTGLPVLLRGIKKYPVDITAIVTVADDGGSSGRLREDFHIPPPGDVRNVLAALSEVEPLIEELFQHRFDAKGNLFGHSLGNLMLAAMTNITGNFAHAIHEMSRVLNVKGRVLPSANQSVVLHAEMEDGHIVHGESLIPKYGKRIKRVFITPEDVLPLPEPLQKIKEADLIVIGPGSLYTSILPNLIVPHISEAVTKAKAKKVYICNLMTQKGETFGYTASDHVRAIFDHTEPQSIQKIIVNNGSIPKDVKLRYKGELATPVVIDTKELKSLSLEIIADSIVKMEDGVLRHDTHKMARLIYELTLNEIKKAM
;
A
#
# COMPACT_ATOMS: atom_id res chain seq x y z
N MET A 1 27.27 8.81 -14.97
CA MET A 1 26.74 7.46 -14.70
C MET A 1 26.34 7.35 -13.24
N ILE A 2 25.15 6.86 -12.96
CA ILE A 2 24.68 6.63 -11.58
C ILE A 2 25.56 5.53 -10.98
N LYS A 3 26.37 5.86 -9.96
CA LYS A 3 27.34 4.92 -9.35
C LYS A 3 26.70 3.87 -8.43
N ARG A 4 25.41 4.00 -8.10
CA ARG A 4 24.63 3.10 -7.23
C ARG A 4 23.25 2.83 -7.80
N GLN A 5 22.60 1.78 -7.32
CA GLN A 5 21.19 1.53 -7.67
C GLN A 5 20.29 2.64 -7.12
N PRO A 6 19.30 3.12 -7.91
CA PRO A 6 18.26 4.03 -7.44
C PRO A 6 17.48 3.44 -6.25
N ARG A 7 17.28 4.22 -5.20
CA ARG A 7 16.56 3.81 -3.98
C ARG A 7 15.11 4.28 -4.06
N ILE A 8 14.20 3.32 -4.09
CA ILE A 8 12.77 3.59 -4.17
C ILE A 8 12.10 3.10 -2.89
N VAL A 9 11.43 4.00 -2.18
CA VAL A 9 10.54 3.64 -1.07
C VAL A 9 9.12 3.63 -1.57
N ILE A 10 8.38 2.53 -1.31
CA ILE A 10 6.98 2.36 -1.72
C ILE A 10 6.16 2.14 -0.45
N ILE A 11 5.17 3.01 -0.20
CA ILE A 11 4.35 3.01 1.01
C ILE A 11 2.93 2.60 0.63
N GLY A 12 2.40 1.55 1.24
CA GLY A 12 1.04 1.08 0.94
C GLY A 12 0.68 -0.24 1.61
N GLY A 13 -0.30 -0.93 1.03
CA GLY A 13 -0.82 -2.20 1.53
C GLY A 13 -1.85 -2.78 0.57
N GLY A 14 -2.62 -3.75 1.05
CA GLY A 14 -3.67 -4.41 0.29
C GLY A 14 -3.16 -5.16 -0.94
N THR A 15 -4.04 -5.39 -1.91
CA THR A 15 -3.73 -6.17 -3.12
C THR A 15 -3.02 -5.39 -4.23
N GLY A 16 -3.06 -4.06 -4.19
CA GLY A 16 -2.46 -3.21 -5.22
C GLY A 16 -0.94 -3.15 -5.16
N LEU A 17 -0.40 -3.04 -3.96
CA LEU A 17 1.04 -2.93 -3.73
C LEU A 17 1.83 -4.13 -4.27
N PRO A 18 1.46 -5.41 -4.01
CA PRO A 18 2.13 -6.56 -4.59
C PRO A 18 2.20 -6.57 -6.11
N VAL A 19 1.16 -6.06 -6.79
CA VAL A 19 1.13 -5.95 -8.26
C VAL A 19 2.25 -5.05 -8.77
N LEU A 20 2.43 -3.87 -8.18
CA LEU A 20 3.51 -2.96 -8.52
C LEU A 20 4.88 -3.57 -8.24
N LEU A 21 5.05 -4.20 -7.07
CA LEU A 21 6.32 -4.78 -6.62
C LEU A 21 6.81 -5.91 -7.52
N ARG A 22 5.91 -6.77 -8.04
CA ARG A 22 6.26 -7.79 -9.05
C ARG A 22 6.84 -7.19 -10.34
N GLY A 23 6.44 -5.99 -10.68
CA GLY A 23 6.98 -5.28 -11.85
C GLY A 23 8.32 -4.63 -11.56
N ILE A 24 8.38 -3.83 -10.49
CA ILE A 24 9.55 -3.00 -10.19
C ILE A 24 10.78 -3.83 -9.78
N LYS A 25 10.59 -5.03 -9.18
CA LYS A 25 11.71 -5.94 -8.84
C LYS A 25 12.53 -6.39 -10.05
N LYS A 26 11.98 -6.27 -11.27
CA LYS A 26 12.68 -6.61 -12.52
C LYS A 26 13.70 -5.54 -12.96
N TYR A 27 13.66 -4.36 -12.35
CA TYR A 27 14.56 -3.26 -12.64
C TYR A 27 15.76 -3.23 -11.68
N PRO A 28 16.88 -2.60 -12.05
CA PRO A 28 18.07 -2.46 -11.20
C PRO A 28 17.87 -1.35 -10.16
N VAL A 29 17.05 -1.60 -9.16
CA VAL A 29 16.67 -0.66 -8.10
C VAL A 29 16.79 -1.30 -6.73
N ASP A 30 17.11 -0.49 -5.71
CA ASP A 30 17.03 -0.86 -4.29
C ASP A 30 15.63 -0.51 -3.78
N ILE A 31 14.79 -1.54 -3.56
CA ILE A 31 13.39 -1.41 -3.18
C ILE A 31 13.27 -1.49 -1.66
N THR A 32 12.51 -0.56 -1.08
CA THR A 32 11.98 -0.68 0.28
C THR A 32 10.47 -0.52 0.25
N ALA A 33 9.74 -1.56 0.64
CA ALA A 33 8.29 -1.52 0.82
C ALA A 33 7.96 -1.27 2.29
N ILE A 34 7.24 -0.19 2.60
CA ILE A 34 6.69 0.08 3.93
C ILE A 34 5.22 -0.32 3.91
N VAL A 35 4.86 -1.26 4.79
CA VAL A 35 3.59 -1.98 4.73
C VAL A 35 2.77 -1.75 5.98
N THR A 36 1.47 -1.51 5.81
CA THR A 36 0.54 -1.34 6.94
C THR A 36 0.42 -2.60 7.80
N VAL A 37 0.19 -2.38 9.08
CA VAL A 37 -0.08 -3.41 10.10
C VAL A 37 -1.44 -3.18 10.78
N ALA A 38 -2.42 -2.67 10.03
CA ALA A 38 -3.77 -2.36 10.52
C ALA A 38 -4.84 -3.38 10.06
N ASP A 39 -4.49 -4.37 9.19
CA ASP A 39 -5.41 -5.40 8.70
C ASP A 39 -5.97 -6.23 9.87
N ASP A 40 -7.29 -6.29 9.99
CA ASP A 40 -8.00 -7.10 10.98
C ASP A 40 -8.93 -8.14 10.33
N GLY A 41 -8.80 -8.34 9.03
CA GLY A 41 -9.64 -9.25 8.28
C GLY A 41 -9.19 -10.70 8.32
N GLY A 42 -10.15 -11.62 8.26
CA GLY A 42 -9.96 -13.06 8.03
C GLY A 42 -8.83 -13.72 8.85
N SER A 43 -7.82 -14.25 8.16
CA SER A 43 -6.68 -14.93 8.80
C SER A 43 -5.80 -13.98 9.62
N SER A 44 -5.60 -12.75 9.14
CA SER A 44 -4.75 -11.76 9.81
C SER A 44 -5.33 -11.34 11.15
N GLY A 45 -6.65 -11.06 11.19
CA GLY A 45 -7.33 -10.67 12.42
C GLY A 45 -7.27 -11.77 13.49
N ARG A 46 -7.56 -13.04 13.10
CA ARG A 46 -7.48 -14.17 14.04
C ARG A 46 -6.09 -14.34 14.62
N LEU A 47 -5.04 -14.35 13.78
CA LEU A 47 -3.65 -14.52 14.26
C LEU A 47 -3.18 -13.33 15.12
N ARG A 48 -3.66 -12.13 14.79
CA ARG A 48 -3.43 -10.94 15.61
C ARG A 48 -4.01 -11.09 17.02
N GLU A 49 -5.23 -11.61 17.14
CA GLU A 49 -5.90 -11.84 18.42
C GLU A 49 -5.27 -13.01 19.19
N ASP A 50 -5.06 -14.16 18.52
CA ASP A 50 -4.56 -15.38 19.16
C ASP A 50 -3.11 -15.27 19.65
N PHE A 51 -2.25 -14.56 18.88
CA PHE A 51 -0.80 -14.51 19.16
C PHE A 51 -0.32 -13.11 19.60
N HIS A 52 -1.20 -12.11 19.66
CA HIS A 52 -0.85 -10.72 20.00
C HIS A 52 0.26 -10.14 19.12
N ILE A 53 0.27 -10.47 17.84
CA ILE A 53 1.24 -10.03 16.84
C ILE A 53 0.63 -9.02 15.88
N PRO A 54 1.43 -8.19 15.18
CA PRO A 54 0.92 -7.43 14.05
C PRO A 54 0.33 -8.33 12.96
N PRO A 55 -0.73 -7.89 12.25
CA PRO A 55 -1.38 -8.70 11.24
C PRO A 55 -0.43 -9.02 10.08
N PRO A 56 -0.27 -10.30 9.72
CA PRO A 56 0.75 -10.69 8.74
C PRO A 56 0.30 -10.61 7.27
N GLY A 57 -0.99 -10.38 6.98
CA GLY A 57 -1.57 -10.56 5.65
C GLY A 57 -0.94 -9.71 4.55
N ASP A 58 -0.85 -8.41 4.74
CA ASP A 58 -0.26 -7.49 3.77
C ASP A 58 1.24 -7.71 3.62
N VAL A 59 1.95 -7.91 4.75
CA VAL A 59 3.37 -8.24 4.75
C VAL A 59 3.63 -9.52 3.97
N ARG A 60 2.84 -10.59 4.19
CA ARG A 60 2.93 -11.84 3.44
C ARG A 60 2.78 -11.62 1.93
N ASN A 61 1.79 -10.85 1.51
CA ASN A 61 1.56 -10.55 0.10
C ASN A 61 2.75 -9.82 -0.54
N VAL A 62 3.37 -8.91 0.20
CA VAL A 62 4.55 -8.15 -0.25
C VAL A 62 5.79 -9.03 -0.30
N LEU A 63 6.03 -9.88 0.71
CA LEU A 63 7.11 -10.87 0.70
C LEU A 63 7.02 -11.79 -0.51
N ALA A 64 5.83 -12.36 -0.78
CA ALA A 64 5.58 -13.19 -1.96
C ALA A 64 5.84 -12.43 -3.28
N ALA A 65 5.42 -11.17 -3.37
CA ALA A 65 5.62 -10.37 -4.56
C ALA A 65 7.10 -10.07 -4.87
N LEU A 66 7.92 -9.91 -3.84
CA LEU A 66 9.34 -9.62 -3.95
C LEU A 66 10.22 -10.87 -3.91
N SER A 67 9.67 -12.05 -3.62
CA SER A 67 10.43 -13.30 -3.54
C SER A 67 11.02 -13.70 -4.91
N GLU A 68 12.16 -14.38 -4.88
CA GLU A 68 12.86 -14.97 -6.04
C GLU A 68 13.08 -16.47 -5.83
N VAL A 69 12.15 -17.16 -5.15
CA VAL A 69 12.17 -18.60 -4.93
C VAL A 69 11.45 -19.34 -6.06
N GLU A 70 11.61 -20.67 -6.07
CA GLU A 70 10.88 -21.55 -6.97
C GLU A 70 9.36 -21.34 -6.88
N PRO A 71 8.62 -21.41 -8.01
CA PRO A 71 7.18 -21.14 -8.05
C PRO A 71 6.38 -21.97 -7.04
N LEU A 72 6.75 -23.22 -6.82
CA LEU A 72 6.08 -24.09 -5.84
C LEU A 72 6.18 -23.55 -4.42
N ILE A 73 7.31 -22.93 -4.05
CA ILE A 73 7.49 -22.33 -2.72
C ILE A 73 6.61 -21.08 -2.59
N GLU A 74 6.47 -20.28 -3.67
CA GLU A 74 5.55 -19.15 -3.69
C GLU A 74 4.10 -19.62 -3.55
N GLU A 75 3.68 -20.67 -4.29
CA GLU A 75 2.38 -21.30 -4.17
C GLU A 75 2.11 -21.80 -2.76
N LEU A 76 3.07 -22.53 -2.18
CA LEU A 76 2.98 -23.06 -0.81
C LEU A 76 2.79 -21.93 0.21
N PHE A 77 3.57 -20.86 0.10
CA PHE A 77 3.48 -19.69 0.98
C PHE A 77 2.14 -18.97 0.86
N GLN A 78 1.54 -18.96 -0.34
CA GLN A 78 0.23 -18.38 -0.60
C GLN A 78 -0.93 -19.37 -0.34
N HIS A 79 -0.64 -20.67 -0.18
CA HIS A 79 -1.66 -21.69 0.02
C HIS A 79 -2.59 -21.33 1.18
N ARG A 80 -3.91 -21.41 0.93
CA ARG A 80 -4.94 -21.16 1.94
C ARG A 80 -5.68 -22.45 2.23
N PHE A 81 -5.77 -22.79 3.49
CA PHE A 81 -6.49 -23.97 3.95
C PHE A 81 -8.01 -23.76 3.78
N ASP A 82 -8.66 -24.61 3.01
CA ASP A 82 -10.10 -24.58 2.69
C ASP A 82 -10.90 -25.67 3.42
N ALA A 83 -10.22 -26.68 3.99
CA ALA A 83 -10.86 -27.75 4.75
C ALA A 83 -11.44 -27.22 6.07
N LYS A 84 -12.66 -27.69 6.41
CA LYS A 84 -13.29 -27.36 7.71
C LYS A 84 -12.40 -27.81 8.88
N GLY A 85 -12.11 -26.89 9.80
CA GLY A 85 -11.27 -27.13 10.96
C GLY A 85 -10.59 -25.85 11.45
N ASN A 86 -9.70 -25.96 12.42
CA ASN A 86 -9.05 -24.80 13.06
C ASN A 86 -8.16 -24.00 12.10
N LEU A 87 -7.66 -24.63 11.04
CA LEU A 87 -6.83 -23.96 10.02
C LEU A 87 -7.66 -23.32 8.91
N PHE A 88 -8.98 -23.51 8.89
CA PHE A 88 -9.84 -22.96 7.82
C PHE A 88 -9.63 -21.47 7.61
N GLY A 89 -9.35 -21.10 6.36
CA GLY A 89 -9.14 -19.71 5.93
C GLY A 89 -7.78 -19.12 6.30
N HIS A 90 -6.91 -19.82 7.05
CA HIS A 90 -5.53 -19.38 7.23
C HIS A 90 -4.70 -19.64 5.97
N SER A 91 -3.78 -18.74 5.64
CA SER A 91 -2.74 -19.04 4.66
C SER A 91 -1.50 -19.57 5.37
N LEU A 92 -0.78 -20.50 4.72
CA LEU A 92 0.44 -21.05 5.30
C LEU A 92 1.46 -19.93 5.59
N GLY A 93 1.64 -18.98 4.69
CA GLY A 93 2.58 -17.86 4.91
C GLY A 93 2.23 -16.99 6.11
N ASN A 94 0.92 -16.78 6.41
CA ASN A 94 0.53 -16.09 7.64
C ASN A 94 0.92 -16.91 8.89
N LEU A 95 0.70 -18.24 8.87
CA LEU A 95 1.12 -19.12 9.95
C LEU A 95 2.64 -19.16 10.12
N MET A 96 3.39 -19.17 9.03
CA MET A 96 4.86 -19.09 9.06
C MET A 96 5.35 -17.77 9.66
N LEU A 97 4.74 -16.64 9.31
CA LEU A 97 5.08 -15.35 9.91
C LEU A 97 4.75 -15.30 11.40
N ALA A 98 3.60 -15.85 11.81
CA ALA A 98 3.27 -15.97 13.24
C ALA A 98 4.27 -16.84 13.99
N ALA A 99 4.60 -18.02 13.46
CA ALA A 99 5.61 -18.91 14.04
C ALA A 99 6.99 -18.24 14.13
N MET A 100 7.41 -17.57 13.04
CA MET A 100 8.68 -16.83 13.02
C MET A 100 8.70 -15.70 14.03
N THR A 101 7.57 -14.99 14.22
CA THR A 101 7.46 -13.95 15.24
C THR A 101 7.65 -14.52 16.66
N ASN A 102 7.06 -15.67 16.93
CA ASN A 102 7.25 -16.36 18.22
C ASN A 102 8.71 -16.80 18.42
N ILE A 103 9.36 -17.32 17.37
CA ILE A 103 10.77 -17.75 17.42
C ILE A 103 11.72 -16.57 17.67
N THR A 104 11.48 -15.45 16.97
CA THR A 104 12.37 -14.28 17.03
C THR A 104 11.99 -13.28 18.13
N GLY A 105 10.80 -13.41 18.71
CA GLY A 105 10.24 -12.51 19.70
C GLY A 105 9.88 -11.11 19.15
N ASN A 106 9.99 -10.88 17.83
CA ASN A 106 9.80 -9.56 17.21
C ASN A 106 9.31 -9.69 15.76
N PHE A 107 8.22 -9.00 15.42
CA PHE A 107 7.61 -9.10 14.09
C PHE A 107 8.51 -8.57 12.96
N ALA A 108 9.19 -7.46 13.18
CA ALA A 108 10.11 -6.92 12.16
C ALA A 108 11.30 -7.87 11.91
N HIS A 109 11.81 -8.51 12.96
CA HIS A 109 12.85 -9.54 12.84
C HIS A 109 12.30 -10.78 12.11
N ALA A 110 11.07 -11.19 12.41
CA ALA A 110 10.41 -12.27 11.67
C ALA A 110 10.30 -11.98 10.18
N ILE A 111 9.94 -10.76 9.79
CA ILE A 111 9.89 -10.32 8.39
C ILE A 111 11.29 -10.41 7.76
N HIS A 112 12.32 -9.98 8.49
CA HIS A 112 13.70 -10.03 8.00
C HIS A 112 14.13 -11.49 7.72
N GLU A 113 13.91 -12.41 8.66
CA GLU A 113 14.25 -13.82 8.49
C GLU A 113 13.43 -14.49 7.38
N MET A 114 12.12 -14.19 7.30
CA MET A 114 11.29 -14.67 6.19
C MET A 114 11.73 -14.10 4.83
N SER A 115 12.23 -12.86 4.80
CA SER A 115 12.81 -12.28 3.58
C SER A 115 14.04 -13.05 3.11
N ARG A 116 14.87 -13.56 4.04
CA ARG A 116 16.02 -14.42 3.71
C ARG A 116 15.57 -15.78 3.18
N VAL A 117 14.61 -16.42 3.85
CA VAL A 117 14.07 -17.73 3.44
C VAL A 117 13.46 -17.66 2.03
N LEU A 118 12.78 -16.57 1.71
CA LEU A 118 12.10 -16.36 0.44
C LEU A 118 12.98 -15.66 -0.60
N ASN A 119 14.27 -15.45 -0.33
CA ASN A 119 15.19 -14.71 -1.21
C ASN A 119 14.56 -13.42 -1.76
N VAL A 120 14.03 -12.57 -0.88
CA VAL A 120 13.30 -11.35 -1.24
C VAL A 120 14.22 -10.31 -1.82
N LYS A 121 13.87 -9.77 -2.98
CA LYS A 121 14.60 -8.68 -3.62
C LYS A 121 14.19 -7.32 -3.05
N GLY A 122 15.07 -6.71 -2.27
CA GLY A 122 14.81 -5.47 -1.54
C GLY A 122 14.47 -5.68 -0.07
N ARG A 123 13.71 -4.77 0.52
CA ARG A 123 13.34 -4.78 1.94
C ARG A 123 11.84 -4.66 2.12
N VAL A 124 11.31 -5.40 3.07
CA VAL A 124 9.92 -5.31 3.51
C VAL A 124 9.93 -4.88 4.97
N LEU A 125 9.36 -3.73 5.25
CA LEU A 125 9.36 -3.12 6.58
C LEU A 125 7.91 -2.85 7.01
N PRO A 126 7.48 -3.24 8.21
CA PRO A 126 6.19 -2.84 8.73
C PRO A 126 6.22 -1.34 9.10
N SER A 127 5.10 -0.65 8.95
CA SER A 127 4.99 0.76 9.37
C SER A 127 5.16 0.95 10.88
N ALA A 128 4.78 -0.07 11.66
CA ALA A 128 5.01 -0.15 13.10
C ALA A 128 5.31 -1.60 13.49
N ASN A 129 6.00 -1.80 14.62
CA ASN A 129 6.34 -3.15 15.12
C ASN A 129 5.31 -3.70 16.13
N GLN A 130 4.20 -3.04 16.26
CA GLN A 130 3.08 -3.45 17.12
C GLN A 130 1.77 -3.39 16.36
N SER A 131 0.79 -4.13 16.85
CA SER A 131 -0.56 -4.12 16.29
C SER A 131 -1.21 -2.75 16.49
N VAL A 132 -1.81 -2.21 15.44
CA VAL A 132 -2.62 -0.99 15.50
C VAL A 132 -4.05 -1.29 15.09
N VAL A 133 -5.01 -0.59 15.68
CA VAL A 133 -6.41 -0.63 15.24
C VAL A 133 -6.69 0.63 14.43
N LEU A 134 -7.20 0.46 13.23
CA LEU A 134 -7.67 1.56 12.40
C LEU A 134 -9.09 1.93 12.82
N HIS A 135 -9.34 3.22 12.95
CA HIS A 135 -10.66 3.78 13.22
C HIS A 135 -11.00 4.80 12.13
N ALA A 136 -12.29 4.93 11.83
CA ALA A 136 -12.80 5.98 10.96
C ALA A 136 -13.89 6.77 11.68
N GLU A 137 -13.75 8.10 11.74
CA GLU A 137 -14.82 9.02 12.04
C GLU A 137 -15.59 9.26 10.74
N MET A 138 -16.87 8.93 10.74
CA MET A 138 -17.76 9.12 9.61
C MET A 138 -18.36 10.52 9.59
N GLU A 139 -18.89 10.99 8.44
CA GLU A 139 -19.51 12.33 8.35
C GLU A 139 -20.73 12.51 9.28
N ASP A 140 -21.39 11.43 9.67
CA ASP A 140 -22.52 11.45 10.61
C ASP A 140 -22.08 11.43 12.09
N GLY A 141 -20.78 11.49 12.37
CA GLY A 141 -20.20 11.54 13.71
C GLY A 141 -19.97 10.18 14.36
N HIS A 142 -20.37 9.07 13.73
CA HIS A 142 -20.07 7.74 14.25
C HIS A 142 -18.60 7.37 14.06
N ILE A 143 -18.07 6.62 15.04
CA ILE A 143 -16.72 6.05 14.95
C ILE A 143 -16.84 4.56 14.64
N VAL A 144 -16.25 4.14 13.52
CA VAL A 144 -16.17 2.73 13.12
C VAL A 144 -14.79 2.21 13.52
N HIS A 145 -14.75 1.08 14.20
CA HIS A 145 -13.54 0.45 14.69
C HIS A 145 -13.21 -0.77 13.82
N GLY A 146 -11.98 -0.83 13.33
CA GLY A 146 -11.48 -1.95 12.53
C GLY A 146 -11.50 -1.71 11.02
N GLU A 147 -10.38 -2.02 10.39
CA GLU A 147 -10.12 -1.83 8.94
C GLU A 147 -11.19 -2.49 8.09
N SER A 148 -11.51 -3.76 8.38
CA SER A 148 -12.45 -4.57 7.61
C SER A 148 -13.92 -4.13 7.74
N LEU A 149 -14.26 -3.31 8.74
CA LEU A 149 -15.61 -2.81 8.99
C LEU A 149 -15.86 -1.44 8.37
N ILE A 150 -14.83 -0.63 8.21
CA ILE A 150 -14.93 0.74 7.69
C ILE A 150 -15.67 0.78 6.33
N PRO A 151 -15.29 0.00 5.31
CA PRO A 151 -15.99 0.04 4.01
C PRO A 151 -17.43 -0.48 4.07
N LYS A 152 -17.77 -1.28 5.09
CA LYS A 152 -19.10 -1.88 5.25
C LYS A 152 -20.11 -0.92 5.84
N TYR A 153 -19.66 0.12 6.55
CA TYR A 153 -20.56 1.09 7.18
C TYR A 153 -21.36 1.90 6.16
N GLY A 154 -20.78 2.15 4.97
CA GLY A 154 -21.52 2.70 3.83
C GLY A 154 -21.77 4.20 3.88
N LYS A 155 -21.15 4.94 4.79
CA LYS A 155 -21.14 6.41 4.86
C LYS A 155 -19.79 6.95 4.41
N ARG A 156 -19.73 8.25 4.14
CA ARG A 156 -18.45 8.92 3.85
C ARG A 156 -17.58 8.99 5.09
N ILE A 157 -16.29 8.77 4.88
CA ILE A 157 -15.26 8.89 5.90
C ILE A 157 -14.87 10.36 5.99
N LYS A 158 -14.91 10.92 7.21
CA LYS A 158 -14.42 12.26 7.50
C LYS A 158 -12.91 12.24 7.76
N ARG A 159 -12.45 11.31 8.58
CA ARG A 159 -11.03 11.08 8.86
C ARG A 159 -10.79 9.67 9.41
N VAL A 160 -9.55 9.22 9.32
CA VAL A 160 -9.09 7.99 9.97
C VAL A 160 -8.01 8.29 11.01
N PHE A 161 -7.91 7.43 12.02
CA PHE A 161 -6.89 7.50 13.06
C PHE A 161 -6.58 6.08 13.56
N ILE A 162 -5.49 5.92 14.28
CA ILE A 162 -5.05 4.62 14.81
C ILE A 162 -4.98 4.63 16.33
N THR A 163 -5.14 3.46 16.93
CA THR A 163 -4.82 3.25 18.33
C THR A 163 -3.84 2.07 18.48
N PRO A 164 -2.87 2.17 19.41
CA PRO A 164 -2.58 3.33 20.27
C PRO A 164 -2.05 4.53 19.45
N GLU A 165 -2.35 5.75 19.91
CA GLU A 165 -1.94 6.98 19.21
C GLU A 165 -0.43 7.23 19.30
N ASP A 166 0.22 6.71 20.34
CA ASP A 166 1.64 6.84 20.63
C ASP A 166 2.49 5.72 20.00
N VAL A 167 1.93 4.97 19.06
CA VAL A 167 2.68 3.94 18.34
C VAL A 167 3.91 4.55 17.66
N LEU A 168 5.07 3.95 17.89
CA LEU A 168 6.31 4.43 17.26
C LEU A 168 6.64 3.60 16.02
N PRO A 169 7.06 4.25 14.94
CA PRO A 169 7.64 3.55 13.81
C PRO A 169 9.00 2.97 14.18
N LEU A 170 9.41 1.96 13.45
CA LEU A 170 10.79 1.49 13.54
C LEU A 170 11.75 2.54 12.98
N PRO A 171 13.00 2.61 13.46
CA PRO A 171 14.00 3.53 12.93
C PRO A 171 14.33 3.30 11.45
N GLU A 172 14.31 2.03 10.99
CA GLU A 172 14.70 1.68 9.62
C GLU A 172 13.76 2.28 8.56
N PRO A 173 12.42 2.22 8.64
CA PRO A 173 11.52 2.93 7.74
C PRO A 173 11.85 4.42 7.60
N LEU A 174 12.08 5.12 8.72
CA LEU A 174 12.41 6.54 8.72
C LEU A 174 13.73 6.83 8.01
N GLN A 175 14.75 5.99 8.25
CA GLN A 175 16.04 6.08 7.56
C GLN A 175 15.86 5.85 6.05
N LYS A 176 15.11 4.83 5.63
CA LYS A 176 14.90 4.54 4.20
C LYS A 176 14.13 5.65 3.49
N ILE A 177 13.14 6.25 4.14
CA ILE A 177 12.44 7.43 3.64
C ILE A 177 13.42 8.59 3.41
N LYS A 178 14.30 8.88 4.38
CA LYS A 178 15.30 9.94 4.29
C LYS A 178 16.31 9.70 3.16
N GLU A 179 16.69 8.45 2.91
CA GLU A 179 17.69 8.04 1.93
C GLU A 179 17.12 7.85 0.51
N ALA A 180 15.82 7.88 0.32
CA ALA A 180 15.15 7.60 -0.94
C ALA A 180 15.55 8.57 -2.06
N ASP A 181 15.52 8.11 -3.30
CA ASP A 181 15.59 8.93 -4.51
C ASP A 181 14.19 9.24 -5.05
N LEU A 182 13.24 8.34 -4.80
CA LEU A 182 11.82 8.52 -5.06
C LEU A 182 11.00 7.86 -3.95
N ILE A 183 9.92 8.51 -3.51
CA ILE A 183 8.93 7.94 -2.61
C ILE A 183 7.64 7.76 -3.40
N VAL A 184 7.12 6.54 -3.44
CA VAL A 184 5.86 6.18 -4.08
C VAL A 184 4.82 5.90 -3.00
N ILE A 185 3.69 6.58 -3.08
CA ILE A 185 2.55 6.41 -2.16
C ILE A 185 1.47 5.64 -2.93
N GLY A 186 1.13 4.45 -2.46
CA GLY A 186 0.25 3.50 -3.13
C GLY A 186 0.97 2.57 -4.13
N PRO A 187 0.22 1.81 -4.95
CA PRO A 187 -1.25 1.73 -4.98
C PRO A 187 -1.84 1.03 -3.75
N GLY A 188 -3.13 1.22 -3.54
CA GLY A 188 -3.89 0.63 -2.43
C GLY A 188 -5.16 1.41 -2.15
N SER A 189 -6.03 0.88 -1.30
CA SER A 189 -7.20 1.59 -0.82
C SER A 189 -6.76 2.82 -0.02
N LEU A 190 -7.38 3.97 -0.29
CA LEU A 190 -6.92 5.25 0.28
C LEU A 190 -6.94 5.23 1.80
N TYR A 191 -8.09 4.88 2.39
CA TYR A 191 -8.31 4.96 3.84
C TYR A 191 -7.84 3.72 4.59
N THR A 192 -7.86 2.55 3.95
CA THR A 192 -7.57 1.28 4.64
C THR A 192 -6.18 0.71 4.35
N SER A 193 -5.49 1.15 3.28
CA SER A 193 -4.15 0.65 2.94
C SER A 193 -3.06 1.73 2.87
N ILE A 194 -3.38 2.96 2.47
CA ILE A 194 -2.40 4.05 2.30
C ILE A 194 -2.30 4.89 3.56
N LEU A 195 -3.40 5.52 3.97
CA LEU A 195 -3.43 6.39 5.14
C LEU A 195 -2.96 5.71 6.43
N PRO A 196 -3.29 4.43 6.72
CA PRO A 196 -2.80 3.77 7.93
C PRO A 196 -1.28 3.71 8.08
N ASN A 197 -0.52 3.78 6.97
CA ASN A 197 0.93 3.94 7.03
C ASN A 197 1.36 5.38 7.33
N LEU A 198 0.71 6.33 6.67
CA LEU A 198 1.10 7.74 6.74
C LEU A 198 0.77 8.39 8.08
N ILE A 199 -0.32 7.94 8.74
CA ILE A 199 -0.73 8.45 10.05
C ILE A 199 0.01 7.81 11.23
N VAL A 200 0.88 6.83 10.99
CA VAL A 200 1.84 6.39 12.03
C VAL A 200 2.73 7.59 12.36
N PRO A 201 2.85 7.98 13.65
CA PRO A 201 3.66 9.13 14.06
C PRO A 201 5.06 9.13 13.44
N HIS A 202 5.55 10.31 13.06
CA HIS A 202 6.85 10.52 12.39
C HIS A 202 7.00 9.99 10.95
N ILE A 203 6.14 9.10 10.45
CA ILE A 203 6.23 8.65 9.04
C ILE A 203 5.83 9.79 8.11
N SER A 204 4.69 10.45 8.36
CA SER A 204 4.26 11.60 7.56
C SER A 204 5.31 12.71 7.55
N GLU A 205 5.84 13.05 8.72
CA GLU A 205 6.90 14.05 8.88
C GLU A 205 8.16 13.67 8.09
N ALA A 206 8.60 12.39 8.19
CA ALA A 206 9.76 11.89 7.45
C ALA A 206 9.54 11.96 5.94
N VAL A 207 8.35 11.57 5.46
CA VAL A 207 7.96 11.67 4.05
C VAL A 207 8.00 13.13 3.60
N THR A 208 7.40 14.04 4.35
CA THR A 208 7.35 15.47 3.99
C THR A 208 8.75 16.08 3.94
N LYS A 209 9.61 15.81 4.93
CA LYS A 209 11.00 16.33 5.03
C LYS A 209 11.97 15.67 4.08
N ALA A 210 11.64 14.51 3.49
CA ALA A 210 12.54 13.83 2.57
C ALA A 210 12.83 14.68 1.33
N LYS A 211 14.10 14.69 0.89
CA LYS A 211 14.52 15.37 -0.35
C LYS A 211 13.93 14.74 -1.61
N ALA A 212 13.65 13.45 -1.56
CA ALA A 212 13.04 12.71 -2.66
C ALA A 212 11.69 13.32 -3.07
N LYS A 213 11.36 13.29 -4.36
CA LYS A 213 10.00 13.59 -4.82
C LYS A 213 9.04 12.50 -4.38
N LYS A 214 7.83 12.91 -4.02
CA LYS A 214 6.75 12.02 -3.63
C LYS A 214 5.73 11.95 -4.75
N VAL A 215 5.44 10.74 -5.19
CA VAL A 215 4.46 10.46 -6.24
C VAL A 215 3.35 9.59 -5.67
N TYR A 216 2.12 10.05 -5.81
CA TYR A 216 0.93 9.29 -5.46
C TYR A 216 0.39 8.55 -6.69
N ILE A 217 0.07 7.28 -6.53
CA ILE A 217 -0.61 6.47 -7.55
C ILE A 217 -2.10 6.48 -7.25
N CYS A 218 -2.85 7.21 -8.04
CA CYS A 218 -4.29 7.32 -7.87
C CYS A 218 -5.00 6.01 -8.21
N ASN A 219 -6.04 5.68 -7.46
CA ASN A 219 -6.89 4.53 -7.74
C ASN A 219 -7.53 4.64 -9.14
N LEU A 220 -7.71 3.51 -9.83
CA LEU A 220 -8.38 3.46 -11.13
C LEU A 220 -9.88 3.70 -11.01
N MET A 221 -10.46 3.17 -9.94
CA MET A 221 -11.88 3.20 -9.63
C MET A 221 -12.11 3.74 -8.22
N THR A 222 -13.22 4.41 -8.02
CA THR A 222 -13.71 4.71 -6.66
C THR A 222 -14.09 3.41 -5.96
N GLN A 223 -14.10 3.44 -4.63
CA GLN A 223 -14.42 2.28 -3.81
C GLN A 223 -15.66 2.56 -2.95
N LYS A 224 -16.63 1.63 -3.02
CA LYS A 224 -17.80 1.66 -2.14
C LYS A 224 -17.37 1.67 -0.67
N GLY A 225 -17.95 2.57 0.11
CA GLY A 225 -17.67 2.68 1.55
C GLY A 225 -16.37 3.40 1.90
N GLU A 226 -15.55 3.79 0.92
CA GLU A 226 -14.34 4.58 1.13
C GLU A 226 -14.34 5.88 0.30
N THR A 227 -14.22 5.75 -1.02
CA THR A 227 -13.99 6.89 -1.91
C THR A 227 -15.12 7.10 -2.91
N PHE A 228 -16.35 6.73 -2.56
CA PHE A 228 -17.51 6.90 -3.44
C PHE A 228 -17.65 8.35 -3.91
N GLY A 229 -17.65 8.54 -5.24
CA GLY A 229 -17.77 9.85 -5.87
C GLY A 229 -16.50 10.72 -5.81
N TYR A 230 -15.38 10.22 -5.31
CA TYR A 230 -14.13 11.00 -5.28
C TYR A 230 -13.57 11.22 -6.69
N THR A 231 -13.07 12.43 -6.88
CA THR A 231 -12.18 12.78 -7.99
C THR A 231 -10.71 12.50 -7.62
N ALA A 232 -9.80 12.66 -8.56
CA ALA A 232 -8.37 12.53 -8.28
C ALA A 232 -7.88 13.57 -7.26
N SER A 233 -8.41 14.79 -7.29
CA SER A 233 -8.06 15.82 -6.30
C SER A 233 -8.62 15.52 -4.91
N ASP A 234 -9.79 14.87 -4.81
CA ASP A 234 -10.35 14.48 -3.51
C ASP A 234 -9.49 13.44 -2.82
N HIS A 235 -8.91 12.49 -3.57
CA HIS A 235 -7.94 11.54 -3.02
C HIS A 235 -6.71 12.26 -2.45
N VAL A 236 -6.21 13.27 -3.15
CA VAL A 236 -5.03 14.04 -2.68
C VAL A 236 -5.39 14.90 -1.47
N ARG A 237 -6.55 15.57 -1.48
CA ARG A 237 -7.02 16.33 -0.31
C ARG A 237 -7.13 15.45 0.92
N ALA A 238 -7.72 14.25 0.79
CA ALA A 238 -7.79 13.31 1.91
C ALA A 238 -6.39 12.94 2.45
N ILE A 239 -5.37 12.81 1.59
CA ILE A 239 -4.00 12.59 2.07
C ILE A 239 -3.47 13.84 2.79
N PHE A 240 -3.66 15.03 2.25
CA PHE A 240 -3.21 16.28 2.89
C PHE A 240 -3.92 16.55 4.22
N ASP A 241 -5.20 16.20 4.35
CA ASP A 241 -5.98 16.36 5.59
C ASP A 241 -5.48 15.43 6.72
N HIS A 242 -4.79 14.34 6.37
CA HIS A 242 -4.23 13.38 7.34
C HIS A 242 -2.71 13.49 7.52
N THR A 243 -2.07 14.34 6.71
CA THR A 243 -0.61 14.52 6.72
C THR A 243 -0.29 16.01 6.66
N GLU A 244 0.91 16.36 6.20
CA GLU A 244 1.28 17.75 5.96
C GLU A 244 0.82 18.21 4.57
N PRO A 245 0.36 19.47 4.42
CA PRO A 245 0.09 20.06 3.12
C PRO A 245 1.31 19.92 2.19
N GLN A 246 1.07 19.63 0.92
CA GLN A 246 2.12 19.43 -0.09
C GLN A 246 3.07 18.24 0.20
N SER A 247 2.63 17.29 1.02
CA SER A 247 3.37 16.02 1.23
C SER A 247 3.57 15.23 -0.07
N ILE A 248 2.83 15.54 -1.15
CA ILE A 248 2.93 14.94 -2.48
C ILE A 248 3.21 16.03 -3.52
N GLN A 249 4.07 15.77 -4.50
CA GLN A 249 4.37 16.71 -5.60
C GLN A 249 3.89 16.21 -6.96
N LYS A 250 3.68 14.89 -7.11
CA LYS A 250 3.27 14.28 -8.38
C LYS A 250 2.12 13.31 -8.16
N ILE A 251 1.24 13.22 -9.14
CA ILE A 251 0.17 12.22 -9.15
C ILE A 251 0.19 11.45 -10.47
N ILE A 252 0.15 10.12 -10.40
CA ILE A 252 -0.05 9.26 -11.56
C ILE A 252 -1.53 8.92 -11.65
N VAL A 253 -2.13 9.20 -12.80
CA VAL A 253 -3.56 8.97 -13.09
C VAL A 253 -3.74 8.17 -14.38
N ASN A 254 -4.81 7.38 -14.45
CA ASN A 254 -5.13 6.61 -15.65
C ASN A 254 -5.95 7.45 -16.63
N ASN A 255 -5.40 7.72 -17.81
CA ASN A 255 -6.15 8.30 -18.93
C ASN A 255 -6.58 7.25 -19.98
N GLY A 256 -6.27 5.98 -19.76
CA GLY A 256 -6.68 4.88 -20.62
C GLY A 256 -8.19 4.63 -20.57
N SER A 257 -8.76 4.24 -21.69
CA SER A 257 -10.19 3.93 -21.78
C SER A 257 -10.52 2.64 -21.04
N ILE A 258 -11.61 2.68 -20.27
CA ILE A 258 -12.19 1.48 -19.63
C ILE A 258 -13.41 1.08 -20.47
N PRO A 259 -13.55 -0.21 -20.88
CA PRO A 259 -14.66 -0.70 -21.67
C PRO A 259 -16.02 -0.44 -21.02
N LYS A 260 -17.06 -0.22 -21.83
CA LYS A 260 -18.40 0.15 -21.35
C LYS A 260 -19.05 -0.93 -20.48
N ASP A 261 -18.91 -2.19 -20.87
CA ASP A 261 -19.39 -3.36 -20.13
C ASP A 261 -18.76 -3.47 -18.76
N VAL A 262 -17.45 -3.20 -18.67
CA VAL A 262 -16.72 -3.16 -17.41
C VAL A 262 -17.20 -2.01 -16.52
N LYS A 263 -17.38 -0.81 -17.07
CA LYS A 263 -17.96 0.33 -16.33
C LYS A 263 -19.34 0.02 -15.77
N LEU A 264 -20.19 -0.68 -16.56
CA LEU A 264 -21.53 -1.07 -16.12
C LEU A 264 -21.48 -2.06 -14.96
N ARG A 265 -20.59 -3.06 -15.02
CA ARG A 265 -20.40 -4.03 -13.93
C ARG A 265 -19.98 -3.32 -12.63
N TYR A 266 -18.95 -2.50 -12.68
CA TYR A 266 -18.48 -1.74 -11.51
C TYR A 266 -19.52 -0.74 -10.99
N LYS A 267 -20.35 -0.17 -11.86
CA LYS A 267 -21.48 0.67 -11.43
C LYS A 267 -22.47 -0.10 -10.56
N GLY A 268 -22.72 -1.38 -10.86
CA GLY A 268 -23.50 -2.27 -10.00
C GLY A 268 -22.89 -2.47 -8.60
N GLU A 269 -21.57 -2.35 -8.49
CA GLU A 269 -20.82 -2.39 -7.24
C GLU A 269 -20.64 -1.01 -6.59
N LEU A 270 -21.34 0.03 -7.08
CA LEU A 270 -21.20 1.43 -6.65
C LEU A 270 -19.78 1.98 -6.80
N ALA A 271 -19.03 1.49 -7.80
CA ALA A 271 -17.70 1.98 -8.15
C ALA A 271 -17.72 2.60 -9.56
N THR A 272 -16.99 3.70 -9.73
CA THR A 272 -16.87 4.42 -11.00
C THR A 272 -15.41 4.73 -11.27
N PRO A 273 -14.99 4.90 -12.55
CA PRO A 273 -13.66 5.42 -12.84
C PRO A 273 -13.42 6.74 -12.13
N VAL A 274 -12.24 6.88 -11.51
CA VAL A 274 -11.86 8.14 -10.87
C VAL A 274 -11.76 9.24 -11.91
N VAL A 275 -12.45 10.35 -11.69
CA VAL A 275 -12.45 11.51 -12.58
C VAL A 275 -11.16 12.32 -12.37
N ILE A 276 -10.46 12.62 -13.48
CA ILE A 276 -9.24 13.44 -13.45
C ILE A 276 -9.63 14.91 -13.58
N ASP A 277 -9.76 15.58 -12.49
CA ASP A 277 -10.09 17.00 -12.39
C ASP A 277 -8.83 17.87 -12.45
N THR A 278 -8.27 17.98 -13.65
CA THR A 278 -6.96 18.59 -13.94
C THR A 278 -6.82 20.01 -13.37
N LYS A 279 -7.89 20.81 -13.38
CA LYS A 279 -7.85 22.20 -12.85
C LYS A 279 -7.59 22.18 -11.34
N GLU A 280 -8.32 21.32 -10.62
CA GLU A 280 -8.20 21.17 -9.17
C GLU A 280 -6.84 20.59 -8.78
N LEU A 281 -6.36 19.57 -9.50
CA LEU A 281 -5.02 19.01 -9.26
C LEU A 281 -3.92 20.06 -9.46
N LYS A 282 -4.04 20.94 -10.47
CA LYS A 282 -3.10 22.05 -10.68
C LYS A 282 -3.16 23.09 -9.57
N SER A 283 -4.37 23.37 -9.04
CA SER A 283 -4.52 24.30 -7.89
C SER A 283 -3.84 23.77 -6.63
N LEU A 284 -3.73 22.44 -6.49
CA LEU A 284 -2.96 21.76 -5.43
C LEU A 284 -1.44 21.73 -5.71
N SER A 285 -0.96 22.42 -6.76
CA SER A 285 0.47 22.46 -7.16
C SER A 285 1.06 21.10 -7.54
N LEU A 286 0.24 20.19 -8.08
CA LEU A 286 0.67 18.84 -8.47
C LEU A 286 1.12 18.78 -9.93
N GLU A 287 2.21 18.06 -10.17
CA GLU A 287 2.58 17.58 -11.50
C GLU A 287 1.75 16.32 -11.83
N ILE A 288 0.97 16.39 -12.90
CA ILE A 288 0.06 15.32 -13.31
C ILE A 288 0.75 14.46 -14.36
N ILE A 289 0.87 13.17 -14.07
CA ILE A 289 1.41 12.16 -14.97
C ILE A 289 0.24 11.28 -15.40
N ALA A 290 -0.25 11.51 -16.62
CA ALA A 290 -1.38 10.76 -17.17
C ALA A 290 -0.90 9.76 -18.21
N ASP A 291 -1.15 8.47 -17.98
CA ASP A 291 -0.81 7.39 -18.90
C ASP A 291 -1.91 6.31 -18.86
N SER A 292 -1.98 5.48 -19.90
CA SER A 292 -2.87 4.33 -19.98
C SER A 292 -2.29 3.18 -19.15
N ILE A 293 -2.53 3.22 -17.84
CA ILE A 293 -1.97 2.31 -16.83
C ILE A 293 -2.95 1.23 -16.37
N VAL A 294 -4.05 1.05 -17.08
CA VAL A 294 -5.09 0.07 -16.77
C VAL A 294 -4.88 -1.23 -17.56
N LYS A 295 -5.12 -2.36 -16.91
CA LYS A 295 -5.16 -3.70 -17.51
C LYS A 295 -6.36 -4.47 -16.96
N MET A 296 -6.98 -5.28 -17.82
CA MET A 296 -7.94 -6.32 -17.39
C MET A 296 -7.18 -7.60 -17.07
N GLU A 297 -7.40 -8.14 -15.89
CA GLU A 297 -6.82 -9.40 -15.44
C GLU A 297 -7.89 -10.18 -14.68
N ASP A 298 -8.22 -11.38 -15.14
CA ASP A 298 -9.28 -12.25 -14.58
C ASP A 298 -10.62 -11.52 -14.36
N GLY A 299 -10.98 -10.67 -15.33
CA GLY A 299 -12.20 -9.87 -15.26
C GLY A 299 -12.15 -8.69 -14.29
N VAL A 300 -11.05 -8.41 -13.62
CA VAL A 300 -10.87 -7.29 -12.68
C VAL A 300 -9.96 -6.21 -13.28
N LEU A 301 -10.30 -4.93 -13.06
CA LEU A 301 -9.42 -3.83 -13.43
C LEU A 301 -8.27 -3.74 -12.42
N ARG A 302 -7.06 -3.75 -12.96
CA ARG A 302 -5.83 -3.58 -12.18
C ARG A 302 -4.91 -2.58 -12.87
N HIS A 303 -3.96 -2.03 -12.11
CA HIS A 303 -2.86 -1.31 -12.72
C HIS A 303 -2.00 -2.26 -13.57
N ASP A 304 -1.61 -1.80 -14.75
CA ASP A 304 -0.66 -2.55 -15.61
C ASP A 304 0.71 -2.57 -14.93
N THR A 305 1.07 -3.73 -14.41
CA THR A 305 2.30 -3.98 -13.66
C THR A 305 3.55 -3.51 -14.42
N HIS A 306 3.62 -3.79 -15.72
CA HIS A 306 4.81 -3.48 -16.52
C HIS A 306 4.90 -1.98 -16.82
N LYS A 307 3.79 -1.36 -17.20
CA LYS A 307 3.75 0.08 -17.46
C LYS A 307 4.04 0.88 -16.21
N MET A 308 3.42 0.52 -15.09
CA MET A 308 3.64 1.19 -13.82
C MET A 308 5.10 1.08 -13.36
N ALA A 309 5.67 -0.12 -13.41
CA ALA A 309 7.05 -0.33 -13.03
C ALA A 309 8.03 0.48 -13.91
N ARG A 310 7.81 0.48 -15.23
CA ARG A 310 8.61 1.28 -16.16
C ARG A 310 8.49 2.77 -15.84
N LEU A 311 7.27 3.27 -15.68
CA LEU A 311 7.02 4.68 -15.38
C LEU A 311 7.73 5.12 -14.10
N ILE A 312 7.61 4.34 -13.03
CA ILE A 312 8.28 4.64 -11.75
C ILE A 312 9.79 4.60 -11.88
N TYR A 313 10.33 3.62 -12.62
CA TYR A 313 11.77 3.54 -12.86
C TYR A 313 12.28 4.76 -13.64
N GLU A 314 11.62 5.13 -14.74
CA GLU A 314 11.98 6.31 -15.56
C GLU A 314 11.87 7.61 -14.74
N LEU A 315 10.82 7.76 -13.94
CA LEU A 315 10.67 8.88 -13.01
C LEU A 315 11.83 8.96 -12.02
N THR A 316 12.21 7.84 -11.43
CA THR A 316 13.33 7.79 -10.48
C THR A 316 14.65 8.25 -11.14
N LEU A 317 14.94 7.75 -12.33
CA LEU A 317 16.13 8.16 -13.08
C LEU A 317 16.13 9.65 -13.42
N ASN A 318 14.96 10.19 -13.78
CA ASN A 318 14.81 11.61 -14.10
C ASN A 318 15.02 12.50 -12.86
N GLU A 319 14.49 12.10 -11.70
CA GLU A 319 14.71 12.87 -10.47
C GLU A 319 16.19 12.83 -10.01
N ILE A 320 16.86 11.70 -10.14
CA ILE A 320 18.30 11.61 -9.85
C ILE A 320 19.11 12.53 -10.78
N LYS A 321 18.78 12.55 -12.09
CA LYS A 321 19.48 13.43 -13.04
C LYS A 321 19.28 14.92 -12.74
N LYS A 322 18.10 15.31 -12.27
CA LYS A 322 17.80 16.71 -11.86
C LYS A 322 18.53 17.12 -10.58
N ALA A 323 18.88 16.16 -9.73
CA ALA A 323 19.57 16.40 -8.46
C ALA A 323 21.11 16.43 -8.59
N MET A 324 21.64 16.04 -9.75
CA MET A 324 23.08 16.10 -10.10
C MET A 324 23.44 17.43 -10.77
#